data_b1a708ae1e8e9809a77ee44fb9664b67
#
_entry.id   b1a708ae1e8e9809a77ee44fb9664b67
#
_cell.length_a   1.000
_cell.length_b   1.000
_cell.length_c   1.000
_cell.angle_alpha   90.00
_cell.angle_beta   90.00
_cell.angle_gamma   90.00
#
_symmetry.space_group_name_H-M   'P 1'
#
loop_
_entity.id
_entity.type
_entity.pdbx_description
1 polymer ?
#
loop_
_entity_poly.entity_id
_entity_poly.type
_entity_poly.pdbx_seq_one_letter_code
_entity_poly.pdbx_strand_id
1 'polypeptide(L)'
;MSDRRVLPRLLAVVGFCMLGSCASPPSEMASAESQEDSARIWDAPESLLVAESPIAPALDIAVELFDPGISDDDRSPLAAVRRMESQLLAGELRETLVRSNQWGVVRLVPTASALTPVSIRAAIVASDGRDLVLDVVVKDAMGIIWFDHTVAYRQQ
;
A
#
# COMPACT_ATOMS: atom_id res chain seq x y z
N MET A 1 32.69 -48.61 -27.06
CA MET A 1 33.41 -48.19 -28.27
C MET A 1 33.64 -46.71 -28.11
N SER A 2 34.76 -46.36 -27.54
CA SER A 2 36.03 -45.96 -28.24
C SER A 2 35.75 -44.61 -28.92
N ASP A 3 36.47 -43.59 -28.76
CA ASP A 3 37.81 -43.25 -28.34
C ASP A 3 37.92 -41.73 -28.27
N ARG A 4 38.46 -41.15 -27.24
CA ARG A 4 39.84 -40.68 -27.10
C ARG A 4 40.30 -39.58 -28.06
N ARG A 5 40.78 -38.55 -27.41
CA ARG A 5 42.06 -37.85 -27.54
C ARG A 5 41.99 -36.50 -28.26
N VAL A 6 42.71 -35.46 -27.99
CA VAL A 6 43.90 -35.19 -27.19
C VAL A 6 44.12 -33.67 -27.23
N LEU A 7 44.57 -33.10 -26.12
CA LEU A 7 45.35 -31.87 -26.08
C LEU A 7 46.65 -32.04 -26.94
N PRO A 8 47.30 -31.01 -27.41
CA PRO A 8 48.17 -30.24 -26.54
C PRO A 8 48.55 -28.79 -26.92
N ARG A 9 49.03 -28.09 -25.91
CA ARG A 9 50.30 -27.30 -25.87
C ARG A 9 50.43 -26.12 -26.86
N LEU A 10 50.99 -25.01 -26.55
CA LEU A 10 52.01 -24.52 -25.63
C LEU A 10 52.39 -23.08 -26.02
N LEU A 11 52.94 -22.39 -25.06
CA LEU A 11 53.93 -21.29 -25.13
C LEU A 11 53.41 -19.90 -25.41
N ALA A 12 53.42 -19.06 -24.42
CA ALA A 12 54.50 -18.28 -23.83
C ALA A 12 54.90 -17.06 -24.66
N VAL A 13 54.93 -15.94 -24.05
CA VAL A 13 56.09 -15.05 -24.01
C VAL A 13 55.65 -13.63 -23.58
N VAL A 14 56.09 -13.22 -22.42
CA VAL A 14 56.84 -12.00 -22.07
C VAL A 14 56.14 -10.62 -22.27
N GLY A 15 55.74 -10.02 -21.21
CA GLY A 15 56.42 -8.94 -20.54
C GLY A 15 56.38 -7.59 -21.23
N PHE A 16 55.58 -6.70 -20.66
CA PHE A 16 55.97 -5.29 -20.66
C PHE A 16 55.32 -4.62 -19.45
N CYS A 17 56.16 -4.32 -18.46
CA CYS A 17 55.83 -3.33 -17.41
C CYS A 17 55.71 -1.97 -18.04
N MET A 18 54.54 -1.35 -17.89
CA MET A 18 54.44 0.09 -17.90
C MET A 18 53.64 0.53 -16.67
N LEU A 19 54.37 1.24 -15.82
CA LEU A 19 53.84 2.05 -14.76
C LEU A 19 52.90 3.09 -15.33
N GLY A 20 51.64 2.94 -15.09
CA GLY A 20 50.59 3.87 -15.47
C GLY A 20 49.71 4.16 -14.26
N SER A 21 50.09 5.24 -13.60
CA SER A 21 49.32 6.09 -12.73
C SER A 21 47.92 5.59 -12.31
N CYS A 22 47.76 5.34 -11.02
CA CYS A 22 46.47 5.27 -10.36
C CYS A 22 45.72 6.60 -10.51
N ALA A 23 44.82 6.67 -11.45
CA ALA A 23 43.70 7.59 -11.40
C ALA A 23 42.49 6.79 -10.97
N SER A 24 42.23 6.79 -9.67
CA SER A 24 40.95 6.35 -9.15
C SER A 24 39.87 7.23 -9.76
N PRO A 25 38.84 6.66 -10.41
CA PRO A 25 37.67 7.45 -10.72
C PRO A 25 37.04 7.85 -9.38
N PRO A 26 36.51 9.06 -9.25
CA PRO A 26 35.74 9.43 -8.09
C PRO A 26 34.59 8.44 -7.99
N SER A 27 34.51 7.77 -6.84
CA SER A 27 33.31 7.05 -6.44
C SER A 27 32.21 8.11 -6.31
N GLU A 28 31.52 8.32 -7.39
CA GLU A 28 30.19 8.85 -7.37
C GLU A 28 29.38 7.81 -6.62
N MET A 29 29.41 7.94 -5.30
CA MET A 29 28.36 7.40 -4.48
C MET A 29 27.07 7.97 -5.06
N ALA A 30 26.48 7.23 -6.00
CA ALA A 30 25.07 7.33 -6.23
C ALA A 30 24.45 7.05 -4.86
N SER A 31 24.17 8.12 -4.14
CA SER A 31 23.20 8.14 -3.09
C SER A 31 21.94 7.59 -3.74
N ALA A 32 21.72 6.30 -3.58
CA ALA A 32 20.38 5.78 -3.65
C ALA A 32 19.66 6.58 -2.57
N GLU A 33 19.05 7.67 -2.99
CA GLU A 33 17.95 8.26 -2.28
C GLU A 33 16.95 7.13 -2.17
N SER A 34 17.02 6.43 -1.04
CA SER A 34 15.85 5.76 -0.52
C SER A 34 14.80 6.84 -0.51
N GLN A 35 14.00 6.90 -1.56
CA GLN A 35 12.67 7.46 -1.45
C GLN A 35 12.01 6.59 -0.38
N GLU A 36 12.23 6.99 0.87
CA GLU A 36 11.25 6.77 1.91
C GLU A 36 9.98 7.39 1.34
N ASP A 37 9.17 6.54 0.73
CA ASP A 37 7.79 6.82 0.44
C ASP A 37 7.14 7.00 1.81
N SER A 38 7.40 8.17 2.37
CA SER A 38 6.83 8.60 3.64
C SER A 38 5.35 8.59 3.39
N ALA A 39 4.68 7.58 3.92
CA ALA A 39 3.23 7.52 3.96
C ALA A 39 2.75 8.94 4.27
N ARG A 40 2.18 9.60 3.27
CA ARG A 40 1.77 10.99 3.41
C ARG A 40 0.67 10.98 4.44
N ILE A 41 0.98 11.45 5.65
CA ILE A 41 -0.03 11.76 6.65
C ILE A 41 -0.91 12.81 6.00
N TRP A 42 -2.11 12.39 5.61
CA TRP A 42 -3.08 13.31 5.05
C TRP A 42 -3.77 14.02 6.20
N ASP A 43 -3.37 15.28 6.44
CA ASP A 43 -4.07 16.17 7.33
C ASP A 43 -5.32 16.67 6.59
N ALA A 44 -6.48 16.20 7.05
CA ALA A 44 -7.75 16.68 6.51
C ALA A 44 -7.87 18.19 6.74
N PRO A 45 -8.02 19.00 5.69
CA PRO A 45 -8.21 20.42 5.89
C PRO A 45 -9.47 20.65 6.73
N GLU A 46 -9.37 21.54 7.70
CA GLU A 46 -10.47 21.89 8.63
C GLU A 46 -11.78 22.24 7.92
N SER A 47 -11.69 22.74 6.67
CA SER A 47 -12.83 23.04 5.81
C SER A 47 -13.67 21.80 5.43
N LEU A 48 -13.13 20.59 5.52
CA LEU A 48 -13.90 19.35 5.29
C LEU A 48 -14.76 18.96 6.49
N LEU A 49 -14.54 19.59 7.64
CA LEU A 49 -15.33 19.34 8.85
C LEU A 49 -16.62 20.14 8.88
N VAL A 50 -16.79 21.14 8.01
CA VAL A 50 -17.98 21.96 7.89
C VAL A 50 -18.77 21.53 6.67
N ALA A 51 -19.71 20.62 6.88
CA ALA A 51 -20.55 20.11 5.81
C ALA A 51 -21.77 21.01 5.61
N GLU A 52 -21.86 21.67 4.47
CA GLU A 52 -23.13 22.22 3.97
C GLU A 52 -24.05 21.07 3.54
N SER A 53 -25.37 21.28 3.64
CA SER A 53 -26.33 20.27 3.19
C SER A 53 -26.11 19.95 1.71
N PRO A 54 -26.12 18.68 1.30
CA PRO A 54 -25.86 18.29 -0.09
C PRO A 54 -26.91 18.92 -1.01
N ILE A 55 -26.46 19.57 -2.09
CA ILE A 55 -27.30 20.21 -3.10
C ILE A 55 -27.90 19.20 -4.08
N ALA A 56 -27.31 18.00 -4.17
CA ALA A 56 -27.69 16.92 -5.07
C ALA A 56 -28.20 15.69 -4.29
N PRO A 57 -28.88 14.74 -4.96
CA PRO A 57 -29.21 13.47 -4.33
C PRO A 57 -27.94 12.81 -3.77
N ALA A 58 -27.95 12.50 -2.49
CA ALA A 58 -26.82 11.89 -1.83
C ALA A 58 -26.54 10.51 -2.42
N LEU A 59 -25.26 10.20 -2.68
CA LEU A 59 -24.83 8.93 -3.23
C LEU A 59 -24.82 7.85 -2.15
N ASP A 60 -25.26 6.65 -2.51
CA ASP A 60 -25.11 5.48 -1.65
C ASP A 60 -23.66 4.99 -1.65
N ILE A 61 -23.17 4.56 -0.48
CA ILE A 61 -21.83 4.04 -0.29
C ILE A 61 -21.87 2.59 0.21
N ALA A 62 -21.02 1.75 -0.36
CA ALA A 62 -20.63 0.49 0.23
C ALA A 62 -19.22 0.60 0.84
N VAL A 63 -19.12 0.38 2.13
CA VAL A 63 -17.84 0.14 2.83
C VAL A 63 -17.61 -1.35 2.81
N GLU A 64 -16.54 -1.81 2.18
CA GLU A 64 -16.15 -3.22 2.21
C GLU A 64 -15.53 -3.55 3.58
N LEU A 65 -15.64 -4.82 4.00
CA LEU A 65 -14.83 -5.28 5.13
C LEU A 65 -13.35 -5.10 4.77
N PHE A 66 -12.58 -4.53 5.69
CA PHE A 66 -11.17 -4.27 5.41
C PHE A 66 -10.39 -5.57 5.32
N ASP A 67 -9.42 -5.60 4.41
CA ASP A 67 -8.45 -6.68 4.35
C ASP A 67 -7.54 -6.61 5.59
N PRO A 68 -7.45 -7.67 6.40
CA PRO A 68 -6.60 -7.68 7.59
C PRO A 68 -5.10 -7.68 7.27
N GLY A 69 -4.68 -7.82 6.00
CA GLY A 69 -3.28 -7.87 5.58
C GLY A 69 -2.52 -9.10 6.09
N ILE A 70 -3.21 -10.24 6.25
CA ILE A 70 -2.65 -11.50 6.72
C ILE A 70 -3.07 -12.66 5.83
N SER A 71 -2.33 -13.77 5.90
CA SER A 71 -2.73 -14.99 5.19
C SER A 71 -3.98 -15.61 5.81
N ASP A 72 -4.86 -16.17 4.97
CA ASP A 72 -6.06 -16.87 5.42
C ASP A 72 -5.74 -18.09 6.28
N ASP A 73 -4.58 -18.71 6.07
CA ASP A 73 -4.12 -19.88 6.82
C ASP A 73 -3.44 -19.52 8.16
N ASP A 74 -3.16 -18.25 8.40
CA ASP A 74 -2.55 -17.82 9.66
C ASP A 74 -3.54 -18.01 10.84
N ARG A 75 -3.15 -18.84 11.79
CA ARG A 75 -3.91 -19.15 13.02
C ARG A 75 -3.28 -18.55 14.27
N SER A 76 -2.30 -17.66 14.11
CA SER A 76 -1.66 -17.00 15.24
C SER A 76 -2.65 -16.12 16.01
N PRO A 77 -2.41 -15.87 17.31
CA PRO A 77 -3.20 -14.92 18.07
C PRO A 77 -3.21 -13.52 17.45
N LEU A 78 -2.09 -13.11 16.85
CA LEU A 78 -1.99 -11.81 16.16
C LEU A 78 -2.91 -11.76 14.94
N ALA A 79 -2.99 -12.83 14.17
CA ALA A 79 -3.89 -12.91 13.03
C ALA A 79 -5.37 -12.82 13.46
N ALA A 80 -5.72 -13.41 14.61
CA ALA A 80 -7.07 -13.27 15.15
C ALA A 80 -7.38 -11.81 15.49
N VAL A 81 -6.46 -11.10 16.14
CA VAL A 81 -6.60 -9.67 16.47
C VAL A 81 -6.76 -8.85 15.18
N ARG A 82 -5.93 -9.10 14.17
CA ARG A 82 -6.02 -8.39 12.88
C ARG A 82 -7.37 -8.55 12.18
N ARG A 83 -7.94 -9.76 12.21
CA ARG A 83 -9.28 -9.99 11.64
C ARG A 83 -10.37 -9.22 12.40
N MET A 84 -10.27 -9.14 13.71
CA MET A 84 -11.21 -8.34 14.52
C MET A 84 -11.03 -6.85 14.26
N GLU A 85 -9.78 -6.39 14.18
CA GLU A 85 -9.42 -5.00 13.91
C GLU A 85 -9.95 -4.54 12.54
N SER A 86 -9.79 -5.35 11.50
CA SER A 86 -10.29 -5.03 10.16
C SER A 86 -11.81 -4.84 10.11
N GLN A 87 -12.56 -5.66 10.85
CA GLN A 87 -14.00 -5.53 10.96
C GLN A 87 -14.41 -4.28 11.76
N LEU A 88 -13.72 -4.03 12.88
CA LEU A 88 -13.97 -2.85 13.71
C LEU A 88 -13.74 -1.56 12.94
N LEU A 89 -12.60 -1.44 12.26
CA LEU A 89 -12.26 -0.23 11.49
C LEU A 89 -13.25 0.03 10.36
N ALA A 90 -13.69 -1.00 9.64
CA ALA A 90 -14.71 -0.87 8.61
C ALA A 90 -16.05 -0.41 9.20
N GLY A 91 -16.43 -0.92 10.38
CA GLY A 91 -17.61 -0.50 11.11
C GLY A 91 -17.53 0.96 11.56
N GLU A 92 -16.42 1.39 12.13
CA GLU A 92 -16.18 2.78 12.57
C GLU A 92 -16.20 3.76 11.40
N LEU A 93 -15.61 3.39 10.26
CA LEU A 93 -15.71 4.21 9.05
C LEU A 93 -17.16 4.35 8.60
N ARG A 94 -17.92 3.26 8.56
CA ARG A 94 -19.35 3.31 8.24
C ARG A 94 -20.10 4.26 9.17
N GLU A 95 -19.92 4.13 10.48
CA GLU A 95 -20.60 5.00 11.46
C GLU A 95 -20.21 6.46 11.29
N THR A 96 -18.95 6.75 10.97
CA THR A 96 -18.47 8.10 10.71
C THR A 96 -19.15 8.70 9.48
N LEU A 97 -19.25 7.93 8.39
CA LEU A 97 -19.92 8.34 7.17
C LEU A 97 -21.44 8.58 7.42
N VAL A 98 -22.09 7.71 8.18
CA VAL A 98 -23.51 7.91 8.56
C VAL A 98 -23.68 9.20 9.37
N ARG A 99 -22.82 9.42 10.37
CA ARG A 99 -22.89 10.61 11.22
C ARG A 99 -22.61 11.91 10.48
N SER A 100 -21.83 11.85 9.39
CA SER A 100 -21.56 13.04 8.57
C SER A 100 -22.82 13.58 7.87
N ASN A 101 -23.84 12.75 7.70
CA ASN A 101 -25.10 13.07 7.01
C ASN A 101 -24.92 13.65 5.58
N GLN A 102 -23.78 13.32 4.92
CA GLN A 102 -23.47 13.79 3.57
C GLN A 102 -23.80 12.76 2.50
N TRP A 103 -24.07 11.53 2.90
CA TRP A 103 -24.25 10.39 2.03
C TRP A 103 -25.67 9.85 2.10
N GLY A 104 -26.08 9.11 1.08
CA GLY A 104 -27.31 8.37 1.08
C GLY A 104 -27.24 7.17 2.05
N VAL A 105 -27.53 5.98 1.56
CA VAL A 105 -27.43 4.78 2.39
C VAL A 105 -25.97 4.34 2.47
N VAL A 106 -25.42 4.23 3.67
CA VAL A 106 -24.08 3.69 3.92
C VAL A 106 -24.20 2.25 4.43
N ARG A 107 -23.67 1.30 3.68
CA ARG A 107 -23.75 -0.14 3.97
C ARG A 107 -22.37 -0.73 4.21
N LEU A 108 -22.27 -1.58 5.21
CA LEU A 108 -21.09 -2.45 5.38
C LEU A 108 -21.37 -3.76 4.61
N VAL A 109 -20.46 -4.14 3.73
CA VAL A 109 -20.59 -5.32 2.87
C VAL A 109 -19.29 -6.13 2.83
N PRO A 110 -19.35 -7.45 2.63
CA PRO A 110 -18.13 -8.24 2.44
C PRO A 110 -17.35 -7.81 1.18
N THR A 111 -18.09 -7.53 0.10
CA THR A 111 -17.55 -7.08 -1.18
C THR A 111 -18.59 -6.20 -1.86
N ALA A 112 -18.17 -5.08 -2.43
CA ALA A 112 -19.09 -4.19 -3.14
C ALA A 112 -19.57 -4.80 -4.45
N SER A 113 -20.85 -4.59 -4.74
CA SER A 113 -21.45 -4.91 -6.04
C SER A 113 -20.97 -3.90 -7.11
N ALA A 114 -20.84 -4.34 -8.35
CA ALA A 114 -20.57 -3.45 -9.48
C ALA A 114 -21.64 -2.35 -9.69
N LEU A 115 -22.82 -2.51 -9.09
CA LEU A 115 -23.90 -1.53 -9.17
C LEU A 115 -23.91 -0.54 -8.01
N THR A 116 -22.94 -0.63 -7.09
CA THR A 116 -22.84 0.31 -5.96
C THR A 116 -22.28 1.63 -6.47
N PRO A 117 -22.98 2.77 -6.26
CA PRO A 117 -22.55 4.06 -6.78
C PRO A 117 -21.14 4.44 -6.35
N VAL A 118 -20.79 4.22 -5.07
CA VAL A 118 -19.45 4.45 -4.52
C VAL A 118 -19.06 3.29 -3.62
N SER A 119 -17.86 2.76 -3.79
CA SER A 119 -17.30 1.72 -2.94
C SER A 119 -15.99 2.17 -2.30
N ILE A 120 -15.83 1.84 -1.02
CA ILE A 120 -14.61 2.09 -0.24
C ILE A 120 -14.04 0.73 0.15
N ARG A 121 -12.79 0.51 -0.21
CA ARG A 121 -11.98 -0.64 0.18
C ARG A 121 -10.77 -0.18 0.95
N ALA A 122 -10.37 -0.90 1.98
CA ALA A 122 -9.09 -0.66 2.63
C ALA A 122 -8.42 -1.98 3.03
N ALA A 123 -7.09 -1.92 3.16
CA ALA A 123 -6.26 -3.00 3.67
C ALA A 123 -5.39 -2.49 4.81
N ILE A 124 -5.21 -3.30 5.86
CA ILE A 124 -4.30 -2.98 6.96
C ILE A 124 -2.89 -3.38 6.53
N VAL A 125 -2.05 -2.38 6.26
CA VAL A 125 -0.64 -2.57 5.93
C VAL A 125 0.18 -2.83 7.19
N ALA A 126 -0.04 -2.01 8.21
CA ALA A 126 0.60 -2.16 9.51
C ALA A 126 -0.34 -1.72 10.63
N SER A 127 -0.25 -2.40 11.77
CA SER A 127 -0.91 -2.01 13.03
C SER A 127 -0.16 -2.67 14.18
N ASP A 128 0.35 -1.89 15.11
CA ASP A 128 1.11 -2.35 16.28
C ASP A 128 0.54 -1.84 17.61
N GLY A 129 -0.64 -1.22 17.56
CA GLY A 129 -1.31 -0.61 18.71
C GLY A 129 -0.92 0.84 18.97
N ARG A 130 0.08 1.39 18.25
CA ARG A 130 0.44 2.82 18.25
C ARG A 130 0.31 3.42 16.87
N ASP A 131 0.80 2.72 15.88
CA ASP A 131 0.77 3.13 14.49
C ASP A 131 -0.22 2.25 13.74
N LEU A 132 -1.09 2.87 12.96
CA LEU A 132 -2.01 2.22 12.04
C LEU A 132 -1.75 2.77 10.64
N VAL A 133 -1.48 1.87 9.69
CA VAL A 133 -1.28 2.21 8.29
C VAL A 133 -2.30 1.45 7.45
N LEU A 134 -3.06 2.18 6.66
CA LEU A 134 -4.11 1.65 5.79
C LEU A 134 -3.87 2.07 4.35
N ASP A 135 -3.97 1.14 3.43
CA ASP A 135 -4.16 1.46 2.01
C ASP A 135 -5.66 1.60 1.76
N VAL A 136 -6.08 2.75 1.25
CA VAL A 136 -7.50 3.06 1.05
C VAL A 136 -7.76 3.42 -0.40
N VAL A 137 -8.75 2.75 -0.99
CA VAL A 137 -9.20 2.99 -2.36
C VAL A 137 -10.69 3.30 -2.37
N VAL A 138 -11.07 4.42 -2.97
CA VAL A 138 -12.46 4.80 -3.21
C VAL A 138 -12.68 4.88 -4.70
N LYS A 139 -13.70 4.19 -5.19
CA LYS A 139 -14.06 4.19 -6.62
C LYS A 139 -15.56 4.24 -6.81
N ASP A 140 -15.99 4.75 -7.96
CA ASP A 140 -17.37 4.71 -8.37
C ASP A 140 -17.76 3.43 -9.13
N ALA A 141 -19.03 3.33 -9.52
CA ALA A 141 -19.57 2.20 -10.27
C ALA A 141 -18.97 2.07 -11.68
N MET A 142 -18.37 3.12 -12.23
CA MET A 142 -17.67 3.10 -13.51
C MET A 142 -16.20 2.67 -13.37
N GLY A 143 -15.73 2.47 -12.15
CA GLY A 143 -14.35 2.11 -11.84
C GLY A 143 -13.41 3.32 -11.80
N ILE A 144 -13.94 4.55 -11.83
CA ILE A 144 -13.12 5.76 -11.69
C ILE A 144 -12.67 5.86 -10.22
N ILE A 145 -11.37 5.96 -10.03
CA ILE A 145 -10.77 6.09 -8.71
C ILE A 145 -10.87 7.56 -8.27
N TRP A 146 -11.51 7.79 -7.13
CA TRP A 146 -11.63 9.09 -6.51
C TRP A 146 -10.53 9.33 -5.47
N PHE A 147 -10.11 8.25 -4.82
CA PHE A 147 -9.08 8.29 -3.78
C PHE A 147 -8.29 6.97 -3.81
N ASP A 148 -6.97 7.07 -3.76
CA ASP A 148 -6.06 5.92 -3.72
C ASP A 148 -4.80 6.37 -2.98
N HIS A 149 -4.78 6.14 -1.67
CA HIS A 149 -3.68 6.60 -0.82
C HIS A 149 -3.46 5.70 0.38
N THR A 150 -2.20 5.62 0.79
CA THR A 150 -1.81 5.09 2.08
C THR A 150 -2.02 6.16 3.15
N VAL A 151 -2.80 5.84 4.16
CA VAL A 151 -3.11 6.72 5.30
C VAL A 151 -2.44 6.16 6.54
N ALA A 152 -1.66 6.97 7.23
CA ALA A 152 -1.00 6.60 8.47
C ALA A 152 -1.57 7.41 9.64
N TYR A 153 -1.88 6.74 10.75
CA TYR A 153 -2.30 7.34 12.01
C TYR A 153 -1.36 6.89 13.12
N ARG A 154 -0.95 7.84 13.95
CA ARG A 154 -0.15 7.57 15.16
C ARG A 154 -0.88 8.06 16.39
N GLN A 155 -1.07 7.19 17.36
CA GLN A 155 -1.62 7.55 18.65
C GLN A 155 -0.58 8.37 19.44
N GLN A 156 -0.98 9.55 19.90
CA GLN A 156 -0.16 10.44 20.74
C GLN A 156 -0.25 10.09 22.21
#